data_d4a299f2ee8d983d383ce54d800a4154
#
_entry.id   d4a299f2ee8d983d383ce54d800a4154
#
_cell.length_a   1.000
_cell.length_b   1.000
_cell.length_c   1.000
_cell.angle_alpha   90.00
_cell.angle_beta   90.00
_cell.angle_gamma   90.00
#
_symmetry.space_group_name_H-M   'P 1'
#
loop_
_entity.id
_entity.type
_entity.pdbx_description
1 polymer ?
#
loop_
_entity_poly.entity_id
_entity_poly.type
_entity_poly.pdbx_seq_one_letter_code
_entity_poly.pdbx_strand_id
1 'polypeptide(L)'
;EGLRFTDGHCTAATSTPSRYSLLTGMYPWTNTDAKILPGNASLIIDTQRITLPKMMKKAGYATGTVGKWHLGLGDGAVNWNERIYPGAKEVGYDYSFIQAATNDRVPCIYIENGKGVGLEENDPLYVNYRKNYPNEPTGKDNPEMLRMHPSVGHAGSIVNGVPRIGFQTGGKKAQWKDEDMAEIFLKKAKLFIQENQKRPFFLYYGLHQPHVPRVPNERFIGKSGMGPR
;
A
#
# COMPACT_ATOMS: atom_id res chain seq x y z
N GLU A 1 1.16 -17.86 -24.18
CA GLU A 1 1.14 -17.00 -25.38
C GLU A 1 0.52 -15.65 -25.03
N GLY A 2 1.01 -14.57 -25.64
CA GLY A 2 0.54 -13.22 -25.40
C GLY A 2 1.21 -12.19 -26.30
N LEU A 3 0.82 -10.94 -26.18
CA LEU A 3 1.41 -9.81 -26.90
C LEU A 3 2.53 -9.18 -26.07
N ARG A 4 3.71 -9.04 -26.65
CA ARG A 4 4.83 -8.31 -26.07
C ARG A 4 4.93 -6.93 -26.70
N PHE A 5 4.76 -5.91 -25.86
CA PHE A 5 4.99 -4.52 -26.26
C PHE A 5 6.48 -4.19 -26.12
N THR A 6 7.07 -3.63 -27.16
CA THR A 6 8.48 -3.20 -27.18
C THR A 6 8.65 -1.72 -26.81
N ASP A 7 7.58 -0.96 -26.83
CA ASP A 7 7.55 0.47 -26.52
C ASP A 7 6.27 0.80 -25.74
N GLY A 8 6.30 0.60 -24.43
CA GLY A 8 5.19 0.84 -23.52
C GLY A 8 5.46 2.04 -22.60
N HIS A 9 4.54 2.98 -22.54
CA HIS A 9 4.64 4.19 -21.73
C HIS A 9 3.57 4.24 -20.64
N CYS A 10 3.98 4.62 -19.41
CA CYS A 10 3.04 4.95 -18.35
C CYS A 10 2.42 6.34 -18.61
N THR A 11 1.16 6.51 -18.20
CA THR A 11 0.43 7.78 -18.34
C THR A 11 0.94 8.87 -17.39
N ALA A 12 1.71 8.52 -16.37
CA ALA A 12 2.32 9.44 -15.43
C ALA A 12 3.58 8.82 -14.82
N ALA A 13 4.48 9.68 -14.33
CA ALA A 13 5.74 9.26 -13.69
C ALA A 13 5.60 8.85 -12.23
N THR A 14 4.45 9.10 -11.58
CA THR A 14 4.23 8.85 -10.16
C THR A 14 3.14 7.83 -9.89
N SER A 15 3.15 7.28 -8.67
CA SER A 15 2.38 6.11 -8.26
C SER A 15 0.87 6.24 -8.42
N THR A 16 0.23 7.14 -7.68
CA THR A 16 -1.24 7.28 -7.68
C THR A 16 -1.80 7.57 -9.06
N PRO A 17 -1.26 8.53 -9.83
CA PRO A 17 -1.76 8.83 -11.17
C PRO A 17 -1.67 7.63 -12.13
N SER A 18 -0.53 6.93 -12.16
CA SER A 18 -0.36 5.74 -13.02
C SER A 18 -1.29 4.59 -12.62
N ARG A 19 -1.48 4.36 -11.31
CA ARG A 19 -2.39 3.32 -10.80
C ARG A 19 -3.84 3.65 -11.10
N TYR A 20 -4.23 4.93 -10.95
CA TYR A 20 -5.55 5.41 -11.33
C TYR A 20 -5.84 5.12 -12.81
N SER A 21 -4.93 5.50 -13.69
CA SER A 21 -5.08 5.25 -15.13
C SER A 21 -5.18 3.76 -15.46
N LEU A 22 -4.32 2.94 -14.86
CA LEU A 22 -4.33 1.49 -15.10
C LEU A 22 -5.68 0.87 -14.74
N LEU A 23 -6.24 1.25 -13.60
CA LEU A 23 -7.47 0.63 -13.10
C LEU A 23 -8.76 1.22 -13.71
N THR A 24 -8.72 2.47 -14.16
CA THR A 24 -9.92 3.16 -14.68
C THR A 24 -9.95 3.31 -16.19
N GLY A 25 -8.82 3.13 -16.88
CA GLY A 25 -8.67 3.42 -18.31
C GLY A 25 -8.70 4.92 -18.63
N MET A 26 -8.58 5.79 -17.61
CA MET A 26 -8.64 7.25 -17.78
C MET A 26 -7.29 7.90 -17.55
N TYR A 27 -7.03 8.99 -18.24
CA TYR A 27 -5.86 9.81 -17.95
C TYR A 27 -5.97 10.49 -16.57
N PRO A 28 -4.86 10.57 -15.80
CA PRO A 28 -4.92 11.05 -14.42
C PRO A 28 -5.32 12.53 -14.31
N TRP A 29 -5.02 13.35 -15.31
CA TRP A 29 -5.40 14.78 -15.31
C TRP A 29 -6.91 15.03 -15.45
N THR A 30 -7.70 13.99 -15.74
CA THR A 30 -9.17 14.07 -15.72
C THR A 30 -9.75 13.99 -14.32
N ASN A 31 -8.93 13.69 -13.32
CA ASN A 31 -9.30 13.65 -11.91
C ASN A 31 -8.28 14.44 -11.07
N THR A 32 -8.70 15.56 -10.49
CA THR A 32 -7.87 16.43 -9.67
C THR A 32 -7.28 15.77 -8.43
N ASP A 33 -7.91 14.67 -7.97
CA ASP A 33 -7.45 13.89 -6.82
C ASP A 33 -6.42 12.82 -7.18
N ALA A 34 -6.20 12.57 -8.48
CA ALA A 34 -5.18 11.64 -8.96
C ALA A 34 -3.75 12.23 -8.86
N LYS A 35 -3.35 12.60 -7.64
CA LYS A 35 -2.05 13.12 -7.24
C LYS A 35 -1.42 12.20 -6.18
N ILE A 36 -0.19 12.48 -5.76
CA ILE A 36 0.46 11.70 -4.68
C ILE A 36 -0.35 11.86 -3.39
N LEU A 37 -0.94 10.76 -2.93
CA LEU A 37 -1.85 10.74 -1.79
C LEU A 37 -1.11 10.48 -0.46
N PRO A 38 -1.58 11.06 0.66
CA PRO A 38 -1.25 10.58 1.99
C PRO A 38 -1.89 9.20 2.25
N GLY A 39 -1.40 8.49 3.28
CA GLY A 39 -1.90 7.15 3.59
C GLY A 39 -3.34 7.10 4.11
N ASN A 40 -3.86 8.22 4.61
CA ASN A 40 -5.24 8.37 5.09
C ASN A 40 -6.17 9.09 4.10
N ALA A 41 -5.79 9.17 2.82
CA ALA A 41 -6.64 9.74 1.79
C ALA A 41 -7.89 8.89 1.56
N SER A 42 -9.01 9.54 1.22
CA SER A 42 -10.20 8.86 0.73
C SER A 42 -9.96 8.18 -0.61
N LEU A 43 -10.76 7.16 -0.91
CA LEU A 43 -10.71 6.47 -2.21
C LEU A 43 -11.02 7.46 -3.34
N ILE A 44 -10.12 7.57 -4.30
CA ILE A 44 -10.27 8.50 -5.45
C ILE A 44 -10.93 7.87 -6.68
N ILE A 45 -11.16 6.56 -6.65
CA ILE A 45 -11.87 5.86 -7.75
C ILE A 45 -13.36 5.87 -7.44
N ASP A 46 -14.15 6.43 -8.34
CA ASP A 46 -15.60 6.33 -8.29
C ASP A 46 -16.04 4.87 -8.37
N THR A 47 -16.69 4.39 -7.31
CA THR A 47 -17.12 2.99 -7.19
C THR A 47 -18.24 2.60 -8.15
N GLN A 48 -18.91 3.55 -8.80
CA GLN A 48 -19.90 3.26 -9.82
C GLN A 48 -19.26 3.04 -11.21
N ARG A 49 -18.01 3.47 -11.37
CA ARG A 49 -17.29 3.34 -12.63
C ARG A 49 -16.90 1.89 -12.92
N ILE A 50 -16.91 1.54 -14.21
CA ILE A 50 -16.30 0.29 -14.68
C ILE A 50 -14.78 0.43 -14.56
N THR A 51 -14.18 -0.48 -13.79
CA THR A 51 -12.74 -0.57 -13.59
C THR A 51 -12.20 -1.83 -14.24
N LEU A 52 -10.89 -1.93 -14.42
CA LEU A 52 -10.24 -3.14 -14.93
C LEU A 52 -10.63 -4.40 -14.13
N PRO A 53 -10.55 -4.45 -12.80
CA PRO A 53 -10.99 -5.64 -12.05
C PRO A 53 -12.50 -5.93 -12.19
N LYS A 54 -13.39 -4.92 -12.27
CA LYS A 54 -14.80 -5.15 -12.53
C LYS A 54 -15.04 -5.76 -13.91
N MET A 55 -14.31 -5.28 -14.92
CA MET A 55 -14.37 -5.83 -16.27
C MET A 55 -13.92 -7.30 -16.28
N MET A 56 -12.80 -7.62 -15.63
CA MET A 56 -12.30 -8.98 -15.50
C MET A 56 -13.27 -9.89 -14.76
N LYS A 57 -13.86 -9.40 -13.67
CA LYS A 57 -14.88 -10.11 -12.92
C LYS A 57 -16.14 -10.41 -13.77
N LYS A 58 -16.59 -9.43 -14.56
CA LYS A 58 -17.70 -9.61 -15.51
C LYS A 58 -17.38 -10.66 -16.57
N ALA A 59 -16.13 -10.82 -16.94
CA ALA A 59 -15.63 -11.87 -17.83
C ALA A 59 -15.40 -13.24 -17.14
N GLY A 60 -15.78 -13.40 -15.86
CA GLY A 60 -15.70 -14.65 -15.12
C GLY A 60 -14.37 -14.91 -14.41
N TYR A 61 -13.49 -13.90 -14.32
CA TYR A 61 -12.22 -14.02 -13.62
C TYR A 61 -12.40 -13.83 -12.10
N ALA A 62 -11.71 -14.63 -11.30
CA ALA A 62 -11.46 -14.29 -9.91
C ALA A 62 -10.48 -13.10 -9.85
N THR A 63 -10.75 -12.10 -9.02
CA THR A 63 -9.95 -10.87 -8.99
C THR A 63 -9.27 -10.67 -7.65
N GLY A 64 -7.96 -10.39 -7.67
CA GLY A 64 -7.16 -10.14 -6.47
C GLY A 64 -6.22 -8.96 -6.61
N THR A 65 -5.94 -8.28 -5.50
CA THR A 65 -4.89 -7.28 -5.40
C THR A 65 -4.01 -7.54 -4.19
N VAL A 66 -2.70 -7.55 -4.40
CA VAL A 66 -1.71 -7.76 -3.33
C VAL A 66 -0.61 -6.72 -3.45
N GLY A 67 -0.22 -6.12 -2.33
CA GLY A 67 0.89 -5.18 -2.25
C GLY A 67 0.46 -3.71 -2.15
N LYS A 68 1.15 -2.83 -2.84
CA LYS A 68 0.93 -1.38 -2.77
C LYS A 68 -0.40 -0.98 -3.41
N TRP A 69 -1.25 -0.29 -2.66
CA TRP A 69 -2.52 0.27 -3.12
C TRP A 69 -2.38 1.71 -3.65
N HIS A 70 -2.21 2.65 -2.77
CA HIS A 70 -1.97 4.08 -3.04
C HIS A 70 -3.04 4.80 -3.88
N LEU A 71 -4.30 4.44 -3.66
CA LEU A 71 -5.48 5.02 -4.34
C LEU A 71 -6.52 5.57 -3.36
N GLY A 72 -6.14 5.67 -2.08
CA GLY A 72 -7.03 6.05 -1.01
C GLY A 72 -7.96 4.94 -0.56
N LEU A 73 -8.56 5.10 0.60
CA LEU A 73 -9.46 4.15 1.25
C LEU A 73 -10.52 4.92 2.05
N GLY A 74 -11.73 4.38 2.09
CA GLY A 74 -12.83 5.03 2.80
C GLY A 74 -13.39 6.25 2.07
N ASP A 75 -14.33 6.90 2.73
CA ASP A 75 -14.95 8.16 2.33
C ASP A 75 -14.85 9.13 3.52
N GLY A 76 -13.91 10.07 3.47
CA GLY A 76 -13.57 10.95 4.60
C GLY A 76 -12.58 10.32 5.59
N ALA A 77 -12.76 10.56 6.89
CA ALA A 77 -11.88 10.07 7.93
C ALA A 77 -11.99 8.53 8.07
N VAL A 78 -10.86 7.84 7.93
CA VAL A 78 -10.80 6.38 8.02
C VAL A 78 -10.72 5.94 9.49
N ASN A 79 -11.63 5.08 9.94
CA ASN A 79 -11.47 4.30 11.16
C ASN A 79 -10.72 3.01 10.85
N TRP A 80 -9.44 2.96 11.20
CA TRP A 80 -8.55 1.82 10.93
C TRP A 80 -8.91 0.55 11.72
N ASN A 81 -9.66 0.70 12.82
CA ASN A 81 -10.01 -0.37 13.74
C ASN A 81 -11.29 -1.10 13.35
N GLU A 82 -11.95 -0.61 12.32
CA GLU A 82 -13.16 -1.21 11.75
C GLU A 82 -12.92 -1.63 10.30
N ARG A 83 -13.96 -2.16 9.67
CA ARG A 83 -13.92 -2.44 8.24
C ARG A 83 -13.95 -1.13 7.45
N ILE A 84 -12.92 -0.91 6.65
CA ILE A 84 -12.77 0.25 5.77
C ILE A 84 -13.65 0.06 4.53
N TYR A 85 -14.51 1.06 4.28
CA TYR A 85 -15.42 1.10 3.15
C TYR A 85 -15.58 2.55 2.67
N PRO A 86 -15.59 2.82 1.34
CA PRO A 86 -15.25 1.91 0.26
C PRO A 86 -13.75 1.60 0.17
N GLY A 87 -13.39 0.53 -0.54
CA GLY A 87 -12.00 0.10 -0.70
C GLY A 87 -11.78 -0.75 -1.95
N ALA A 88 -10.80 -1.64 -1.90
CA ALA A 88 -10.45 -2.50 -3.03
C ALA A 88 -11.62 -3.38 -3.50
N LYS A 89 -12.49 -3.81 -2.60
CA LYS A 89 -13.69 -4.60 -2.94
C LYS A 89 -14.64 -3.83 -3.87
N GLU A 90 -14.89 -2.57 -3.56
CA GLU A 90 -15.82 -1.72 -4.33
C GLU A 90 -15.21 -1.30 -5.67
N VAL A 91 -13.88 -1.29 -5.76
CA VAL A 91 -13.16 -1.11 -7.03
C VAL A 91 -13.27 -2.37 -7.92
N GLY A 92 -13.59 -3.54 -7.33
CA GLY A 92 -13.91 -4.76 -8.09
C GLY A 92 -13.07 -5.99 -7.74
N TYR A 93 -12.29 -5.96 -6.68
CA TYR A 93 -11.49 -7.10 -6.24
C TYR A 93 -12.26 -8.02 -5.28
N ASP A 94 -12.21 -9.33 -5.52
CA ASP A 94 -12.74 -10.35 -4.62
C ASP A 94 -11.86 -10.54 -3.39
N TYR A 95 -10.55 -10.41 -3.58
CA TYR A 95 -9.54 -10.52 -2.53
C TYR A 95 -8.59 -9.31 -2.56
N SER A 96 -8.22 -8.83 -1.38
CA SER A 96 -7.20 -7.80 -1.23
C SER A 96 -6.31 -8.03 -0.01
N PHE A 97 -4.99 -7.90 -0.20
CA PHE A 97 -4.01 -7.81 0.89
C PHE A 97 -3.02 -6.69 0.55
N ILE A 98 -3.20 -5.54 1.16
CA ILE A 98 -2.59 -4.30 0.70
C ILE A 98 -1.92 -3.51 1.84
N GLN A 99 -0.97 -2.64 1.46
CA GLN A 99 -0.60 -1.47 2.24
C GLN A 99 -1.36 -0.25 1.70
N ALA A 100 -1.82 0.64 2.58
CA ALA A 100 -2.71 1.75 2.21
C ALA A 100 -2.10 2.70 1.16
N ALA A 101 -0.83 3.05 1.31
CA ALA A 101 -0.10 3.94 0.40
C ALA A 101 1.28 3.36 0.04
N THR A 102 2.34 4.04 0.43
CA THR A 102 3.74 3.63 0.25
C THR A 102 4.34 3.19 1.58
N ASN A 103 5.40 2.41 1.54
CA ASN A 103 6.08 1.93 2.74
C ASN A 103 6.72 3.04 3.60
N ASP A 104 6.89 4.24 3.06
CA ASP A 104 7.36 5.42 3.81
C ASP A 104 6.25 6.21 4.53
N ARG A 105 4.98 5.79 4.42
CA ARG A 105 3.81 6.50 4.95
C ARG A 105 3.05 5.68 5.98
N VAL A 106 2.50 6.39 6.97
CA VAL A 106 1.53 5.77 7.88
C VAL A 106 0.16 5.64 7.20
N PRO A 107 -0.67 4.62 7.56
CA PRO A 107 -0.45 3.60 8.57
C PRO A 107 0.52 2.52 8.11
N CYS A 108 1.37 2.06 9.01
CA CYS A 108 2.34 1.00 8.76
C CYS A 108 1.78 -0.38 9.15
N ILE A 109 0.66 -0.74 8.57
CA ILE A 109 -0.04 -2.01 8.78
C ILE A 109 -0.47 -2.63 7.44
N TYR A 110 -0.69 -3.93 7.42
CA TYR A 110 -1.37 -4.60 6.31
C TYR A 110 -2.89 -4.50 6.49
N ILE A 111 -3.60 -4.46 5.37
CA ILE A 111 -5.07 -4.44 5.32
C ILE A 111 -5.51 -5.61 4.45
N GLU A 112 -6.25 -6.54 5.03
CA GLU A 112 -6.80 -7.70 4.31
C GLU A 112 -8.32 -7.59 4.21
N ASN A 113 -8.84 -7.58 2.99
CA ASN A 113 -10.28 -7.47 2.71
C ASN A 113 -10.97 -6.32 3.46
N GLY A 114 -10.28 -5.18 3.55
CA GLY A 114 -10.76 -3.97 4.21
C GLY A 114 -10.58 -3.92 5.73
N LYS A 115 -9.90 -4.89 6.34
CA LYS A 115 -9.63 -4.91 7.79
C LYS A 115 -8.13 -4.85 8.07
N GLY A 116 -7.74 -4.04 9.07
CA GLY A 116 -6.36 -4.02 9.55
C GLY A 116 -5.96 -5.38 10.14
N VAL A 117 -4.82 -5.89 9.69
CA VAL A 117 -4.29 -7.20 10.14
C VAL A 117 -3.53 -7.02 11.44
N GLY A 118 -3.90 -7.80 12.46
CA GLY A 118 -3.20 -7.83 13.76
C GLY A 118 -3.53 -6.65 14.68
N LEU A 119 -4.54 -5.85 14.36
CA LEU A 119 -5.03 -4.82 15.27
C LEU A 119 -5.78 -5.46 16.45
N GLU A 120 -5.58 -4.90 17.63
CA GLU A 120 -6.19 -5.35 18.88
C GLU A 120 -7.10 -4.24 19.45
N GLU A 121 -8.22 -4.63 20.07
CA GLU A 121 -9.19 -3.68 20.65
C GLU A 121 -8.59 -2.82 21.78
N ASN A 122 -7.64 -3.39 22.53
CA ASN A 122 -6.95 -2.69 23.62
C ASN A 122 -5.78 -1.80 23.17
N ASP A 123 -5.42 -1.82 21.87
CA ASP A 123 -4.37 -0.98 21.28
C ASP A 123 -4.83 -0.44 19.90
N PRO A 124 -5.88 0.41 19.88
CA PRO A 124 -6.46 0.93 18.64
C PRO A 124 -5.47 1.83 17.90
N LEU A 125 -5.49 1.72 16.57
CA LEU A 125 -4.65 2.52 15.69
C LEU A 125 -5.31 3.85 15.34
N TYR A 126 -4.56 4.94 15.49
CA TYR A 126 -4.92 6.26 15.00
C TYR A 126 -3.82 6.84 14.09
N VAL A 127 -4.24 7.57 13.06
CA VAL A 127 -3.35 8.14 12.04
C VAL A 127 -3.67 9.61 11.82
N ASN A 128 -2.63 10.45 11.74
CA ASN A 128 -2.74 11.88 11.49
C ASN A 128 -1.59 12.35 10.57
N TYR A 129 -1.88 13.26 9.65
CA TYR A 129 -0.88 13.84 8.74
C TYR A 129 -0.53 15.29 9.05
N ARG A 130 -1.12 15.87 10.08
CA ARG A 130 -0.91 17.28 10.48
C ARG A 130 -0.19 17.43 11.80
N LYS A 131 -0.49 16.54 12.77
CA LYS A 131 -0.03 16.67 14.15
C LYS A 131 0.35 15.32 14.73
N ASN A 132 1.46 15.27 15.48
CA ASN A 132 1.87 14.09 16.23
C ASN A 132 0.94 13.83 17.43
N TYR A 133 0.91 12.60 17.88
CA TYR A 133 0.22 12.20 19.11
C TYR A 133 1.10 12.47 20.34
N PRO A 134 0.50 12.77 21.51
CA PRO A 134 1.27 12.98 22.72
C PRO A 134 2.16 11.80 23.06
N ASN A 135 3.40 12.08 23.46
CA ASN A 135 4.41 11.10 23.86
C ASN A 135 4.85 10.09 22.79
N GLU A 136 4.43 10.21 21.55
CA GLU A 136 4.92 9.37 20.46
C GLU A 136 6.22 9.95 19.90
N PRO A 137 7.30 9.14 19.78
CA PRO A 137 8.57 9.60 19.23
C PRO A 137 8.46 9.87 17.73
N THR A 138 9.26 10.84 17.29
CA THR A 138 9.37 11.17 15.86
C THR A 138 10.80 11.05 15.37
N GLY A 139 10.97 10.80 14.09
CA GLY A 139 12.31 10.78 13.48
C GLY A 139 13.03 12.11 13.57
N LYS A 140 12.29 13.23 13.71
CA LYS A 140 12.84 14.56 13.90
C LYS A 140 13.44 14.76 15.31
N ASP A 141 12.68 14.34 16.31
CA ASP A 141 12.99 14.66 17.71
C ASP A 141 13.79 13.55 18.39
N ASN A 142 13.79 12.34 17.83
CA ASN A 142 14.45 11.14 18.40
C ASN A 142 15.33 10.43 17.35
N PRO A 143 16.34 11.11 16.78
CA PRO A 143 17.20 10.53 15.75
C PRO A 143 18.03 9.32 16.25
N GLU A 144 18.26 9.20 17.55
CA GLU A 144 18.94 8.07 18.19
C GLU A 144 18.16 6.74 18.10
N MET A 145 16.85 6.81 17.87
CA MET A 145 15.99 5.64 17.69
C MET A 145 16.01 5.10 16.24
N LEU A 146 16.67 5.81 15.33
CA LEU A 146 16.66 5.44 13.91
C LEU A 146 17.80 4.45 13.59
N ARG A 147 17.46 3.38 12.90
CA ARG A 147 18.44 2.41 12.38
C ARG A 147 18.99 2.75 11.01
N MET A 148 18.50 3.82 10.39
CA MET A 148 18.95 4.29 9.09
C MET A 148 18.69 5.79 8.93
N HIS A 149 19.48 6.45 8.08
CA HIS A 149 19.24 7.85 7.75
C HIS A 149 17.88 8.06 7.08
N PRO A 150 17.11 9.06 7.53
CA PRO A 150 15.83 9.38 6.90
C PRO A 150 16.03 9.94 5.49
N SER A 151 15.05 9.69 4.63
CA SER A 151 14.91 10.46 3.39
C SER A 151 14.35 11.86 3.71
N VAL A 152 14.58 12.81 2.82
CA VAL A 152 14.05 14.18 2.99
C VAL A 152 12.53 14.14 3.17
N GLY A 153 12.04 14.86 4.19
CA GLY A 153 10.61 14.90 4.53
C GLY A 153 10.08 13.70 5.33
N HIS A 154 10.91 12.69 5.62
CA HIS A 154 10.54 11.53 6.42
C HIS A 154 10.96 11.77 7.88
N ALA A 155 10.14 12.49 8.63
CA ALA A 155 10.47 12.94 9.98
C ALA A 155 9.36 12.68 11.01
N GLY A 156 8.30 11.96 10.65
CA GLY A 156 7.16 11.61 11.49
C GLY A 156 7.39 10.37 12.35
N SER A 157 6.35 9.59 12.58
CA SER A 157 6.38 8.41 13.45
C SER A 157 7.48 7.43 13.09
N ILE A 158 8.07 6.82 14.10
CA ILE A 158 9.10 5.79 13.96
C ILE A 158 8.42 4.42 14.04
N VAL A 159 8.53 3.65 12.96
CA VAL A 159 8.07 2.26 12.92
C VAL A 159 9.22 1.37 12.44
N ASN A 160 9.54 0.33 13.19
CA ASN A 160 10.66 -0.57 12.87
C ASN A 160 12.02 0.16 12.78
N GLY A 161 12.22 1.23 13.59
CA GLY A 161 13.42 2.07 13.56
C GLY A 161 13.54 2.95 12.29
N VAL A 162 12.46 3.10 11.53
CA VAL A 162 12.42 3.88 10.29
C VAL A 162 11.41 5.02 10.43
N PRO A 163 11.81 6.27 10.14
CA PRO A 163 10.89 7.41 10.23
C PRO A 163 9.97 7.46 9.02
N ARG A 164 8.71 7.85 9.26
CA ARG A 164 7.65 7.85 8.24
C ARG A 164 7.18 9.27 7.92
N ILE A 165 6.43 9.39 6.85
CA ILE A 165 5.61 10.57 6.55
C ILE A 165 4.28 10.37 7.26
N GLY A 166 3.88 11.37 8.10
CA GLY A 166 2.70 11.31 8.94
C GLY A 166 2.96 10.69 10.31
N PHE A 167 1.92 10.64 11.11
CA PHE A 167 1.97 10.25 12.52
C PHE A 167 0.94 9.17 12.81
N GLN A 168 1.33 8.18 13.61
CA GLN A 168 0.44 7.13 14.10
C GLN A 168 0.70 6.82 15.57
N THR A 169 -0.33 6.38 16.25
CA THR A 169 -0.24 5.83 17.61
C THR A 169 -1.09 4.57 17.71
N GLY A 170 -0.72 3.66 18.61
CA GLY A 170 -1.39 2.36 18.75
C GLY A 170 -1.10 1.38 17.62
N GLY A 171 -1.84 0.28 17.61
CA GLY A 171 -1.69 -0.80 16.62
C GLY A 171 -0.31 -1.43 16.60
N LYS A 172 0.41 -1.45 17.72
CA LYS A 172 1.84 -1.82 17.78
C LYS A 172 2.12 -3.23 17.29
N LYS A 173 1.25 -4.19 17.60
CA LYS A 173 1.40 -5.57 17.13
C LYS A 173 1.10 -5.74 15.63
N ALA A 174 0.31 -4.84 15.06
CA ALA A 174 -0.02 -4.85 13.64
C ALA A 174 1.06 -4.21 12.76
N GLN A 175 2.01 -3.48 13.33
CA GLN A 175 3.06 -2.81 12.58
C GLN A 175 3.93 -3.81 11.82
N TRP A 176 4.14 -3.53 10.53
CA TRP A 176 5.02 -4.37 9.73
C TRP A 176 6.51 -4.19 10.08
N LYS A 177 7.28 -5.20 9.70
CA LYS A 177 8.73 -5.09 9.58
C LYS A 177 9.08 -4.94 8.11
N ASP A 178 9.83 -3.91 7.76
CA ASP A 178 10.11 -3.57 6.35
C ASP A 178 10.83 -4.70 5.61
N GLU A 179 11.76 -5.35 6.26
CA GLU A 179 12.54 -6.47 5.72
C GLU A 179 11.69 -7.70 5.36
N ASP A 180 10.51 -7.85 5.96
CA ASP A 180 9.61 -8.99 5.75
C ASP A 180 8.51 -8.72 4.72
N MET A 181 8.29 -7.46 4.33
CA MET A 181 7.16 -7.06 3.47
C MET A 181 7.12 -7.80 2.15
N ALA A 182 8.27 -7.94 1.49
CA ALA A 182 8.34 -8.62 0.19
C ALA A 182 7.91 -10.09 0.28
N GLU A 183 8.34 -10.79 1.33
CA GLU A 183 8.02 -12.20 1.58
C GLU A 183 6.53 -12.37 1.90
N ILE A 184 5.99 -11.49 2.75
CA ILE A 184 4.57 -11.52 3.14
C ILE A 184 3.68 -11.28 1.92
N PHE A 185 3.97 -10.27 1.10
CA PHE A 185 3.22 -10.04 -0.14
C PHE A 185 3.34 -11.21 -1.12
N LEU A 186 4.55 -11.75 -1.30
CA LEU A 186 4.76 -12.92 -2.15
C LEU A 186 3.94 -14.12 -1.68
N LYS A 187 3.94 -14.39 -0.37
CA LYS A 187 3.14 -15.48 0.22
C LYS A 187 1.64 -15.30 -0.08
N LYS A 188 1.10 -14.10 0.10
CA LYS A 188 -0.30 -13.80 -0.17
C LYS A 188 -0.65 -13.89 -1.66
N ALA A 189 0.23 -13.42 -2.54
CA ALA A 189 0.05 -13.56 -3.98
C ALA A 189 0.07 -15.04 -4.42
N LYS A 190 1.00 -15.84 -3.90
CA LYS A 190 1.06 -17.29 -4.18
C LYS A 190 -0.18 -18.02 -3.68
N LEU A 191 -0.69 -17.70 -2.49
CA LEU A 191 -1.92 -18.31 -1.97
C LEU A 191 -3.11 -17.98 -2.87
N PHE A 192 -3.28 -16.73 -3.29
CA PHE A 192 -4.34 -16.36 -4.24
C PHE A 192 -4.26 -17.15 -5.55
N ILE A 193 -3.06 -17.30 -6.11
CA ILE A 193 -2.84 -18.09 -7.34
C ILE A 193 -3.20 -19.56 -7.11
N GLN A 194 -2.75 -20.15 -6.00
CA GLN A 194 -3.03 -21.54 -5.66
C GLN A 194 -4.53 -21.83 -5.49
N GLU A 195 -5.25 -20.93 -4.82
CA GLU A 195 -6.70 -21.05 -4.61
C GLU A 195 -7.50 -20.90 -5.92
N ASN A 196 -6.95 -20.21 -6.91
CA ASN A 196 -7.62 -19.92 -8.17
C ASN A 196 -7.06 -20.68 -9.38
N GLN A 197 -6.11 -21.60 -9.22
CA GLN A 197 -5.41 -22.29 -10.31
C GLN A 197 -6.33 -23.08 -11.29
N LYS A 198 -7.57 -23.39 -10.87
CA LYS A 198 -8.54 -24.16 -11.67
C LYS A 198 -9.55 -23.29 -12.42
N ARG A 199 -9.43 -21.96 -12.34
CA ARG A 199 -10.30 -20.99 -13.02
C ARG A 199 -9.48 -19.79 -13.50
N PRO A 200 -9.97 -19.00 -14.46
CA PRO A 200 -9.29 -17.77 -14.83
C PRO A 200 -9.24 -16.81 -13.66
N PHE A 201 -8.10 -16.17 -13.47
CA PHE A 201 -7.93 -15.17 -12.44
C PHE A 201 -7.16 -13.94 -12.96
N PHE A 202 -7.41 -12.81 -12.35
CA PHE A 202 -6.71 -11.56 -12.53
C PHE A 202 -6.11 -11.15 -11.19
N LEU A 203 -4.79 -11.11 -11.10
CA LEU A 203 -4.06 -10.66 -9.93
C LEU A 203 -3.28 -9.38 -10.25
N TYR A 204 -3.63 -8.29 -9.56
CA TYR A 204 -2.83 -7.08 -9.53
C TYR A 204 -1.82 -7.17 -8.39
N TYR A 205 -0.57 -7.53 -8.71
CA TYR A 205 0.53 -7.61 -7.75
C TYR A 205 1.35 -6.32 -7.78
N GLY A 206 0.98 -5.37 -6.93
CA GLY A 206 1.63 -4.07 -6.82
C GLY A 206 2.87 -4.14 -5.92
N LEU A 207 4.05 -4.37 -6.49
CA LEU A 207 5.30 -4.38 -5.72
C LEU A 207 5.52 -3.03 -5.03
N HIS A 208 6.06 -3.07 -3.79
CA HIS A 208 6.43 -1.85 -3.06
C HIS A 208 7.87 -1.40 -3.38
N GLN A 209 8.72 -2.32 -3.82
CA GLN A 209 10.08 -2.00 -4.25
C GLN A 209 10.09 -1.29 -5.62
N PRO A 210 11.10 -0.48 -5.87
CA PRO A 210 12.23 -0.04 -5.03
C PRO A 210 11.95 1.27 -4.25
N HIS A 211 10.71 1.51 -3.83
CA HIS A 211 10.33 2.72 -3.10
C HIS A 211 11.08 2.83 -1.76
N VAL A 212 11.40 4.05 -1.34
CA VAL A 212 11.97 4.31 -0.01
C VAL A 212 10.94 4.03 1.09
N PRO A 213 11.35 3.62 2.32
CA PRO A 213 12.70 3.18 2.72
C PRO A 213 13.07 1.85 2.06
N ARG A 214 14.34 1.72 1.66
CA ARG A 214 14.85 0.48 1.10
C ARG A 214 15.48 -0.34 2.21
N VAL A 215 14.75 -1.30 2.72
CA VAL A 215 15.17 -2.18 3.82
C VAL A 215 15.11 -3.61 3.30
N PRO A 216 16.18 -4.10 2.65
CA PRO A 216 16.21 -5.45 2.12
C PRO A 216 16.26 -6.48 3.24
N ASN A 217 15.65 -7.64 3.02
CA ASN A 217 15.85 -8.79 3.89
C ASN A 217 17.32 -9.21 3.90
N GLU A 218 17.82 -9.68 5.05
CA GLU A 218 19.23 -10.04 5.27
C GLU A 218 19.80 -10.95 4.19
N ARG A 219 19.02 -11.89 3.67
CA ARG A 219 19.45 -12.83 2.61
C ARG A 219 19.84 -12.13 1.30
N PHE A 220 19.48 -10.87 1.09
CA PHE A 220 19.81 -10.09 -0.10
C PHE A 220 20.89 -9.02 0.12
N ILE A 221 21.22 -8.70 1.38
CA ILE A 221 22.22 -7.69 1.71
C ILE A 221 23.56 -8.07 1.09
N GLY A 222 24.19 -7.13 0.38
CA GLY A 222 25.51 -7.29 -0.21
C GLY A 222 25.58 -8.12 -1.49
N LYS A 223 24.48 -8.75 -1.93
CA LYS A 223 24.50 -9.64 -3.11
C LYS A 223 24.58 -8.91 -4.45
N SER A 224 24.13 -7.67 -4.50
CA SER A 224 24.21 -6.87 -5.73
C SER A 224 25.55 -6.12 -5.91
N GLY A 225 26.34 -6.00 -4.87
CA GLY A 225 27.52 -5.13 -4.84
C GLY A 225 27.21 -3.62 -4.86
N MET A 226 25.94 -3.23 -4.89
CA MET A 226 25.45 -1.85 -5.04
C MET A 226 25.06 -1.20 -3.70
N GLY A 227 25.31 -1.86 -2.57
CA GLY A 227 24.85 -1.42 -1.26
C GLY A 227 23.35 -1.65 -1.05
N PRO A 228 22.78 -1.15 0.08
CA PRO A 228 21.37 -1.35 0.42
C PRO A 228 20.41 -0.44 -0.34
N ARG A 229 20.93 0.47 -1.16
CA ARG A 229 20.13 1.46 -1.92
C ARG A 229 20.17 1.21 -3.41
#